data_f9c9db68112acb4523884626f2cdcddb
#
_entry.id   f9c9db68112acb4523884626f2cdcddb
#
_cell.length_a   1.000
_cell.length_b   1.000
_cell.length_c   1.000
_cell.angle_alpha   90.00
_cell.angle_beta   90.00
_cell.angle_gamma   90.00
#
_symmetry.space_group_name_H-M   'P 1'
#
loop_
_entity.id
_entity.type
_entity.pdbx_description
1 polymer ?
#
loop_
_entity_poly.entity_id
_entity_poly.type
_entity_poly.pdbx_seq_one_letter_code
_entity_poly.pdbx_strand_id
1 'polypeptide(L)'
;MQPQESQAAEQPVFDYLVANVSKKTDAGMVDTTPKGSQFNQPLLEFSGSCAGCAETSYARLITQLFGEQMYISNATGCSSIWGNPAATSPYTVNINSKKGPAWSNSLFEDNAEHGLGMEVGQRYLRDQAIELVKEIAASDKATAEFKAAADKFLETKDDTKANVEPTTALIAELEKAAAAGCEKSKEVLAKKDYLAKKSVWIFGGDGWAYDIGFGGL
;
A
#
# COMPACT_ATOMS: atom_id res chain seq x y z
N MET A 1 -29.06 10.38 -14.19
CA MET A 1 -29.16 9.24 -13.23
C MET A 1 -30.25 8.31 -13.72
N GLN A 2 -30.02 7.01 -13.68
CA GLN A 2 -30.98 5.99 -14.04
C GLN A 2 -31.15 5.00 -12.87
N PRO A 3 -32.27 4.32 -12.72
CA PRO A 3 -32.43 3.27 -11.73
C PRO A 3 -31.42 2.15 -11.91
N GLN A 4 -30.87 1.64 -10.82
CA GLN A 4 -29.84 0.60 -10.84
C GLN A 4 -30.28 -0.65 -11.60
N GLU A 5 -31.53 -1.05 -11.44
CA GLU A 5 -32.09 -2.23 -12.10
C GLU A 5 -32.06 -2.12 -13.62
N SER A 6 -32.28 -0.89 -14.18
CA SER A 6 -32.21 -0.66 -15.63
C SER A 6 -30.79 -0.75 -16.21
N GLN A 7 -29.76 -0.76 -15.33
CA GLN A 7 -28.35 -0.82 -15.71
C GLN A 7 -27.69 -2.16 -15.35
N ALA A 8 -28.46 -3.15 -14.96
CA ALA A 8 -27.93 -4.46 -14.56
C ALA A 8 -27.08 -5.14 -15.65
N ALA A 9 -27.36 -4.87 -16.93
CA ALA A 9 -26.59 -5.39 -18.05
C ALA A 9 -25.17 -4.77 -18.17
N GLU A 10 -24.96 -3.58 -17.62
CA GLU A 10 -23.67 -2.89 -17.66
C GLU A 10 -22.70 -3.39 -16.57
N GLN A 11 -23.19 -3.98 -15.49
CA GLN A 11 -22.37 -4.46 -14.39
C GLN A 11 -21.33 -5.50 -14.85
N PRO A 12 -21.66 -6.53 -15.62
CA PRO A 12 -20.66 -7.48 -16.12
C PRO A 12 -19.60 -6.83 -17.01
N VAL A 13 -19.96 -5.79 -17.78
CA VAL A 13 -19.02 -5.04 -18.61
C VAL A 13 -18.04 -4.26 -17.72
N PHE A 14 -18.56 -3.58 -16.72
CA PHE A 14 -17.73 -2.88 -15.73
C PHE A 14 -16.77 -3.84 -15.02
N ASP A 15 -17.26 -4.96 -14.52
CA ASP A 15 -16.45 -5.97 -13.83
C ASP A 15 -15.35 -6.54 -14.74
N TYR A 16 -15.68 -6.79 -16.01
CA TYR A 16 -14.70 -7.23 -17.01
C TYR A 16 -13.62 -6.17 -17.24
N LEU A 17 -14.00 -4.91 -17.41
CA LEU A 17 -13.05 -3.81 -17.62
C LEU A 17 -12.12 -3.64 -16.40
N VAL A 18 -12.68 -3.65 -15.20
CA VAL A 18 -11.89 -3.55 -13.96
C VAL A 18 -10.92 -4.73 -13.85
N ALA A 19 -11.36 -5.95 -14.12
CA ALA A 19 -10.54 -7.15 -13.99
C ALA A 19 -9.43 -7.26 -15.05
N ASN A 20 -9.65 -6.76 -16.27
CA ASN A 20 -8.78 -7.07 -17.41
C ASN A 20 -8.07 -5.84 -18.00
N VAL A 21 -8.51 -4.62 -17.70
CA VAL A 21 -8.04 -3.39 -18.37
C VAL A 21 -7.46 -2.37 -17.38
N SER A 22 -7.21 -2.77 -16.16
CA SER A 22 -6.87 -1.87 -15.04
C SER A 22 -5.48 -1.21 -15.11
N LYS A 23 -4.57 -1.69 -15.99
CA LYS A 23 -3.21 -1.16 -16.07
C LYS A 23 -2.76 -1.04 -17.52
N LYS A 24 -2.34 0.15 -17.93
CA LYS A 24 -1.85 0.49 -19.27
C LYS A 24 -0.37 0.84 -19.32
N THR A 25 0.43 0.32 -18.40
CA THR A 25 1.88 0.57 -18.33
C THR A 25 2.66 0.00 -19.52
N ASP A 26 2.12 -1.02 -20.17
CA ASP A 26 2.63 -1.62 -21.41
C ASP A 26 2.51 -0.67 -22.64
N ALA A 27 1.77 0.43 -22.50
CA ALA A 27 1.73 1.49 -23.51
C ALA A 27 3.01 2.38 -23.56
N GLY A 28 4.07 2.00 -22.83
CA GLY A 28 5.35 2.71 -22.83
C GLY A 28 5.38 4.00 -22.04
N MET A 29 4.40 4.21 -21.15
CA MET A 29 4.34 5.37 -20.27
C MET A 29 5.18 5.15 -19.01
N VAL A 30 6.04 6.14 -18.70
CA VAL A 30 6.83 6.16 -17.46
C VAL A 30 5.93 6.55 -16.30
N ASP A 31 5.67 5.64 -15.38
CA ASP A 31 4.74 5.80 -14.25
C ASP A 31 5.20 6.80 -13.17
N THR A 32 6.47 7.20 -13.20
CA THR A 32 7.04 8.23 -12.32
C THR A 32 6.77 9.66 -12.78
N THR A 33 6.12 9.85 -13.91
CA THR A 33 5.70 11.17 -14.40
C THR A 33 4.23 11.42 -14.06
N PRO A 34 3.79 12.70 -13.91
CA PRO A 34 2.39 13.03 -13.66
C PRO A 34 1.43 12.41 -14.68
N LYS A 35 1.80 12.45 -15.96
CA LYS A 35 1.00 11.85 -17.04
C LYS A 35 0.99 10.32 -16.94
N GLY A 36 2.15 9.71 -16.79
CA GLY A 36 2.28 8.25 -16.78
C GLY A 36 1.64 7.61 -15.56
N SER A 37 1.67 8.28 -14.40
CA SER A 37 1.02 7.81 -13.17
C SER A 37 -0.49 7.59 -13.33
N GLN A 38 -1.15 8.33 -14.23
CA GLN A 38 -2.58 8.22 -14.49
C GLN A 38 -2.97 6.95 -15.26
N PHE A 39 -2.01 6.19 -15.79
CA PHE A 39 -2.25 4.89 -16.41
C PHE A 39 -2.16 3.73 -15.43
N ASN A 40 -1.74 3.98 -14.20
CA ASN A 40 -1.83 3.00 -13.11
C ASN A 40 -3.28 2.87 -12.65
N GLN A 41 -3.63 1.70 -12.09
CA GLN A 41 -4.92 1.53 -11.46
C GLN A 41 -5.05 2.51 -10.29
N PRO A 42 -6.09 3.36 -10.23
CA PRO A 42 -6.34 4.17 -9.06
C PRO A 42 -6.78 3.27 -7.89
N LEU A 43 -6.25 3.54 -6.71
CA LEU A 43 -6.64 2.84 -5.48
C LEU A 43 -7.51 3.70 -4.58
N LEU A 44 -7.99 4.80 -5.13
CA LEU A 44 -9.05 5.66 -4.58
C LEU A 44 -9.91 6.16 -5.73
N GLU A 45 -11.19 5.80 -5.73
CA GLU A 45 -12.18 6.23 -6.73
C GLU A 45 -13.56 6.41 -6.10
N PHE A 46 -14.36 7.26 -6.71
CA PHE A 46 -15.76 7.48 -6.33
C PHE A 46 -15.93 7.94 -4.87
N SER A 47 -15.06 8.84 -4.42
CA SER A 47 -15.18 9.42 -3.09
C SER A 47 -16.47 10.25 -2.94
N GLY A 48 -17.06 10.20 -1.75
CA GLY A 48 -18.21 11.04 -1.39
C GLY A 48 -17.86 12.47 -0.97
N SER A 49 -16.69 12.99 -1.43
CA SER A 49 -16.25 14.36 -1.11
C SER A 49 -17.08 15.43 -1.84
N CYS A 50 -16.95 16.68 -1.40
CA CYS A 50 -17.60 17.82 -2.03
C CYS A 50 -17.14 17.97 -3.49
N ALA A 51 -18.00 18.51 -4.34
CA ALA A 51 -17.65 18.82 -5.71
C ALA A 51 -16.49 19.83 -5.76
N GLY A 52 -15.43 19.49 -6.53
CA GLY A 52 -14.23 20.31 -6.61
C GLY A 52 -13.27 20.20 -5.42
N CYS A 53 -13.43 19.22 -4.53
CA CYS A 53 -12.49 18.97 -3.45
C CYS A 53 -11.10 18.59 -3.99
N ALA A 54 -10.08 19.38 -3.67
CA ALA A 54 -8.71 19.12 -4.10
C ALA A 54 -8.08 17.93 -3.35
N GLU A 55 -8.48 17.69 -2.11
CA GLU A 55 -7.93 16.62 -1.25
C GLU A 55 -8.01 15.25 -1.90
N THR A 56 -9.14 14.90 -2.48
CA THR A 56 -9.33 13.59 -3.14
C THR A 56 -8.47 13.40 -4.39
N SER A 57 -8.14 14.50 -5.08
CA SER A 57 -7.21 14.46 -6.22
C SER A 57 -5.79 14.10 -5.77
N TYR A 58 -5.31 14.66 -4.67
CA TYR A 58 -4.01 14.32 -4.09
C TYR A 58 -4.00 12.88 -3.55
N ALA A 59 -5.03 12.50 -2.79
CA ALA A 59 -5.16 11.15 -2.27
C ALA A 59 -5.18 10.10 -3.40
N ARG A 60 -5.87 10.37 -4.50
CA ARG A 60 -5.86 9.51 -5.68
C ARG A 60 -4.47 9.37 -6.28
N LEU A 61 -3.77 10.48 -6.52
CA LEU A 61 -2.41 10.45 -7.08
C LEU A 61 -1.44 9.68 -6.19
N ILE A 62 -1.45 9.94 -4.89
CA ILE A 62 -0.57 9.28 -3.92
C ILE A 62 -0.86 7.77 -3.88
N THR A 63 -2.12 7.37 -3.88
CA THR A 63 -2.49 5.94 -3.88
C THR A 63 -2.14 5.24 -5.20
N GLN A 64 -2.16 5.94 -6.33
CA GLN A 64 -1.66 5.39 -7.60
C GLN A 64 -0.15 5.13 -7.59
N LEU A 65 0.62 5.96 -6.88
CA LEU A 65 2.07 5.85 -6.82
C LEU A 65 2.56 4.90 -5.73
N PHE A 66 1.90 4.87 -4.57
CA PHE A 66 2.39 4.19 -3.37
C PHE A 66 1.37 3.24 -2.74
N GLY A 67 0.13 3.21 -3.19
CA GLY A 67 -1.00 2.63 -2.49
C GLY A 67 -0.84 1.16 -2.10
N GLU A 68 -0.13 0.35 -2.88
CA GLU A 68 0.11 -1.06 -2.55
C GLU A 68 1.04 -1.26 -1.34
N GLN A 69 1.77 -0.22 -0.95
CA GLN A 69 2.77 -0.25 0.13
C GLN A 69 2.60 0.96 1.05
N MET A 70 1.37 1.35 1.30
CA MET A 70 1.02 2.56 1.98
C MET A 70 0.18 2.28 3.22
N TYR A 71 0.55 2.92 4.33
CA TYR A 71 -0.28 3.05 5.51
C TYR A 71 -0.75 4.48 5.62
N ILE A 72 -2.03 4.66 5.93
CA ILE A 72 -2.65 5.96 6.12
C ILE A 72 -3.08 6.10 7.55
N SER A 73 -2.48 7.06 8.26
CA SER A 73 -2.97 7.59 9.52
C SER A 73 -3.86 8.80 9.19
N ASN A 74 -5.15 8.69 9.44
CA ASN A 74 -6.11 9.69 9.03
C ASN A 74 -6.69 10.44 10.23
N ALA A 75 -6.69 11.77 10.18
CA ALA A 75 -7.35 12.59 11.19
C ALA A 75 -8.88 12.56 11.01
N THR A 76 -9.61 12.46 12.12
CA THR A 76 -11.07 12.62 12.09
C THR A 76 -11.44 13.98 11.48
N GLY A 77 -12.29 13.96 10.47
CA GLY A 77 -12.71 15.17 9.74
C GLY A 77 -13.23 14.79 8.34
N CYS A 78 -13.01 15.65 7.35
CA CYS A 78 -13.49 15.41 5.98
C CYS A 78 -12.96 14.12 5.40
N SER A 79 -11.67 13.83 5.55
CA SER A 79 -11.05 12.62 5.02
C SER A 79 -11.52 11.33 5.67
N SER A 80 -12.03 11.37 6.91
CA SER A 80 -12.70 10.24 7.53
C SER A 80 -14.13 10.06 7.02
N ILE A 81 -14.81 11.14 6.68
CA ILE A 81 -16.20 11.09 6.19
C ILE A 81 -16.28 10.52 4.77
N TRP A 82 -15.43 10.96 3.86
CA TRP A 82 -15.43 10.41 2.51
C TRP A 82 -14.60 9.12 2.38
N GLY A 83 -13.69 8.83 3.31
CA GLY A 83 -12.75 7.70 3.24
C GLY A 83 -13.12 6.44 4.02
N ASN A 84 -13.98 6.57 5.06
CA ASN A 84 -14.19 5.48 6.03
C ASN A 84 -15.52 4.73 5.98
N PRO A 85 -16.62 5.15 5.35
CA PRO A 85 -17.83 4.34 5.37
C PRO A 85 -17.55 2.96 4.78
N ALA A 86 -17.63 1.90 5.58
CA ALA A 86 -17.24 0.55 5.18
C ALA A 86 -17.93 0.06 3.90
N ALA A 87 -19.18 0.48 3.70
CA ALA A 87 -19.96 0.12 2.53
C ALA A 87 -19.67 0.97 1.29
N THR A 88 -19.08 2.16 1.47
CA THR A 88 -18.84 3.15 0.39
C THR A 88 -17.43 3.70 0.41
N SER A 89 -16.48 2.97 1.01
CA SER A 89 -15.08 3.37 1.03
C SER A 89 -14.56 3.54 -0.40
N PRO A 90 -13.93 4.68 -0.72
CA PRO A 90 -13.35 4.91 -2.04
C PRO A 90 -12.01 4.20 -2.21
N TYR A 91 -11.40 3.71 -1.12
CA TYR A 91 -10.15 2.96 -1.19
C TYR A 91 -10.38 1.52 -1.64
N THR A 92 -9.49 1.04 -2.48
CA THR A 92 -9.55 -0.32 -3.02
C THR A 92 -8.16 -0.94 -3.08
N VAL A 93 -8.10 -2.17 -3.58
CA VAL A 93 -6.86 -2.93 -3.77
C VAL A 93 -6.56 -3.10 -5.26
N ASN A 94 -5.29 -3.25 -5.59
CA ASN A 94 -4.88 -3.64 -6.93
C ASN A 94 -5.44 -5.03 -7.26
N ILE A 95 -6.06 -5.16 -8.41
CA ILE A 95 -6.73 -6.39 -8.85
C ILE A 95 -5.74 -7.56 -8.94
N ASN A 96 -4.53 -7.32 -9.38
CA ASN A 96 -3.53 -8.35 -9.60
C ASN A 96 -2.81 -8.74 -8.30
N SER A 97 -2.25 -7.75 -7.58
CA SER A 97 -1.48 -7.98 -6.37
C SER A 97 -2.33 -8.20 -5.12
N LYS A 98 -3.62 -7.83 -5.14
CA LYS A 98 -4.55 -7.83 -4.00
C LYS A 98 -4.06 -6.97 -2.83
N LYS A 99 -3.17 -6.01 -3.09
CA LYS A 99 -2.63 -5.07 -2.11
C LYS A 99 -3.19 -3.66 -2.36
N GLY A 100 -3.35 -2.91 -1.30
CA GLY A 100 -3.83 -1.54 -1.34
C GLY A 100 -3.52 -0.79 -0.06
N PRO A 101 -3.93 0.48 0.07
CA PRO A 101 -3.69 1.28 1.26
C PRO A 101 -4.31 0.63 2.50
N ALA A 102 -3.54 0.53 3.57
CA ALA A 102 -4.07 0.23 4.89
C ALA A 102 -4.41 1.55 5.57
N TRP A 103 -5.66 1.68 6.01
CA TRP A 103 -6.20 2.93 6.53
C TRP A 103 -6.63 2.78 7.99
N SER A 104 -6.23 3.72 8.83
CA SER A 104 -6.64 3.79 10.23
C SER A 104 -6.96 5.23 10.60
N ASN A 105 -8.10 5.43 11.28
CA ASN A 105 -8.50 6.74 11.75
C ASN A 105 -7.99 7.00 13.16
N SER A 106 -7.49 8.21 13.38
CA SER A 106 -7.16 8.74 14.70
C SER A 106 -8.22 9.75 15.16
N LEU A 107 -8.04 10.32 16.34
CA LEU A 107 -8.76 11.53 16.71
C LEU A 107 -8.19 12.73 15.93
N PHE A 108 -8.94 13.85 15.94
CA PHE A 108 -8.51 15.07 15.27
C PHE A 108 -7.18 15.61 15.85
N GLU A 109 -7.01 15.49 17.16
CA GLU A 109 -5.89 16.11 17.89
C GLU A 109 -4.59 15.28 17.86
N ASP A 110 -4.69 13.96 17.63
CA ASP A 110 -3.57 13.02 17.86
C ASP A 110 -3.03 12.35 16.58
N ASN A 111 -3.42 12.86 15.41
CA ASN A 111 -3.08 12.18 14.15
C ASN A 111 -1.57 12.15 13.88
N ALA A 112 -0.82 13.14 14.29
CA ALA A 112 0.63 13.18 14.14
C ALA A 112 1.30 12.07 14.98
N GLU A 113 0.89 11.94 16.23
CA GLU A 113 1.38 10.92 17.17
C GLU A 113 0.96 9.52 16.74
N HIS A 114 -0.26 9.38 16.27
CA HIS A 114 -0.78 8.11 15.74
C HIS A 114 0.04 7.66 14.51
N GLY A 115 0.30 8.56 13.56
CA GLY A 115 1.13 8.29 12.39
C GLY A 115 2.58 7.95 12.75
N LEU A 116 3.16 8.68 13.72
CA LEU A 116 4.49 8.37 14.25
C LEU A 116 4.51 6.99 14.91
N GLY A 117 3.49 6.66 15.71
CA GLY A 117 3.37 5.36 16.35
C GLY A 117 3.27 4.22 15.34
N MET A 118 2.53 4.39 14.25
CA MET A 118 2.44 3.43 13.14
C MET A 118 3.81 3.21 12.49
N GLU A 119 4.57 4.28 12.21
CA GLU A 119 5.91 4.17 11.62
C GLU A 119 6.89 3.46 12.56
N VAL A 120 6.94 3.86 13.83
CA VAL A 120 7.84 3.28 14.81
C VAL A 120 7.54 1.79 15.04
N GLY A 121 6.27 1.45 15.20
CA GLY A 121 5.85 0.06 15.41
C GLY A 121 6.18 -0.83 14.21
N GLN A 122 5.90 -0.35 13.01
CA GLN A 122 6.16 -1.07 11.78
C GLN A 122 7.66 -1.26 11.53
N ARG A 123 8.45 -0.21 11.72
CA ARG A 123 9.89 -0.27 11.58
C ARG A 123 10.50 -1.26 12.57
N TYR A 124 10.06 -1.26 13.84
CA TYR A 124 10.53 -2.21 14.85
C TYR A 124 10.28 -3.66 14.42
N LEU A 125 9.07 -4.00 13.98
CA LEU A 125 8.74 -5.36 13.54
C LEU A 125 9.52 -5.77 12.28
N ARG A 126 9.72 -4.82 11.37
CA ARG A 126 10.51 -5.03 10.17
C ARG A 126 11.98 -5.27 10.48
N ASP A 127 12.58 -4.46 11.36
CA ASP A 127 13.98 -4.60 11.75
C ASP A 127 14.22 -5.96 12.41
N GLN A 128 13.31 -6.43 13.27
CA GLN A 128 13.38 -7.78 13.82
C GLN A 128 13.38 -8.87 12.73
N ALA A 129 12.49 -8.72 11.74
CA ALA A 129 12.43 -9.68 10.63
C ALA A 129 13.72 -9.66 9.79
N ILE A 130 14.29 -8.48 9.55
CA ILE A 130 15.57 -8.31 8.83
C ILE A 130 16.72 -8.96 9.57
N GLU A 131 16.81 -8.78 10.88
CA GLU A 131 17.87 -9.43 11.66
C GLU A 131 17.77 -10.96 11.60
N LEU A 132 16.56 -11.51 11.71
CA LEU A 132 16.37 -12.95 11.53
C LEU A 132 16.76 -13.44 10.13
N VAL A 133 16.47 -12.67 9.07
CA VAL A 133 16.90 -12.99 7.71
C VAL A 133 18.42 -13.03 7.61
N LYS A 134 19.13 -12.06 8.20
CA LYS A 134 20.59 -12.04 8.24
C LYS A 134 21.16 -13.24 8.99
N GLU A 135 20.58 -13.61 10.13
CA GLU A 135 20.98 -14.79 10.91
C GLU A 135 20.81 -16.09 10.14
N ILE A 136 19.68 -16.23 9.39
CA ILE A 136 19.46 -17.41 8.54
C ILE A 136 20.48 -17.43 7.41
N ALA A 137 20.74 -16.31 6.74
CA ALA A 137 21.69 -16.22 5.62
C ALA A 137 23.14 -16.51 6.06
N ALA A 138 23.52 -16.14 7.29
CA ALA A 138 24.82 -16.43 7.88
C ALA A 138 25.01 -17.91 8.31
N SER A 139 23.92 -18.68 8.35
CA SER A 139 23.98 -20.09 8.76
C SER A 139 24.61 -20.96 7.67
N ASP A 140 25.39 -21.96 8.11
CA ASP A 140 25.96 -22.99 7.21
C ASP A 140 24.88 -23.85 6.52
N LYS A 141 23.66 -23.85 7.05
CA LYS A 141 22.51 -24.60 6.51
C LYS A 141 21.75 -23.80 5.43
N ALA A 142 22.07 -22.54 5.22
CA ALA A 142 21.43 -21.71 4.21
C ALA A 142 21.87 -22.11 2.80
N THR A 143 20.88 -22.32 1.92
CA THR A 143 21.15 -22.62 0.51
C THR A 143 21.73 -21.41 -0.22
N ALA A 144 22.40 -21.64 -1.35
CA ALA A 144 22.95 -20.57 -2.16
C ALA A 144 21.85 -19.65 -2.70
N GLU A 145 20.70 -20.24 -3.05
CA GLU A 145 19.51 -19.53 -3.53
C GLU A 145 18.95 -18.61 -2.44
N PHE A 146 18.85 -19.10 -1.21
CA PHE A 146 18.40 -18.27 -0.09
C PHE A 146 19.34 -17.09 0.15
N LYS A 147 20.66 -17.33 0.17
CA LYS A 147 21.67 -16.25 0.35
C LYS A 147 21.55 -15.19 -0.73
N ALA A 148 21.44 -15.60 -1.99
CA ALA A 148 21.28 -14.67 -3.11
C ALA A 148 19.97 -13.85 -3.03
N ALA A 149 18.87 -14.47 -2.59
CA ALA A 149 17.60 -13.76 -2.39
C ALA A 149 17.68 -12.78 -1.20
N ALA A 150 18.31 -13.18 -0.11
CA ALA A 150 18.53 -12.32 1.06
C ALA A 150 19.42 -11.13 0.73
N ASP A 151 20.50 -11.30 -0.03
CA ASP A 151 21.40 -10.21 -0.44
C ASP A 151 20.66 -9.17 -1.28
N LYS A 152 19.92 -9.60 -2.30
CA LYS A 152 19.11 -8.70 -3.12
C LYS A 152 18.04 -7.94 -2.32
N PHE A 153 17.39 -8.62 -1.39
CA PHE A 153 16.44 -8.00 -0.48
C PHE A 153 17.11 -6.92 0.38
N LEU A 154 18.28 -7.23 0.97
CA LEU A 154 19.02 -6.30 1.83
C LEU A 154 19.57 -5.09 1.06
N GLU A 155 20.00 -5.27 -0.19
CA GLU A 155 20.43 -4.17 -1.06
C GLU A 155 19.31 -3.18 -1.36
N THR A 156 18.08 -3.67 -1.52
CA THR A 156 16.93 -2.86 -1.91
C THR A 156 16.04 -2.47 -0.74
N LYS A 157 16.36 -2.87 0.48
CA LYS A 157 15.49 -2.76 1.66
C LYS A 157 14.94 -1.36 1.94
N ASP A 158 15.64 -0.31 1.51
CA ASP A 158 15.26 1.08 1.76
C ASP A 158 14.47 1.72 0.59
N ASP A 159 14.32 1.02 -0.51
CA ASP A 159 13.56 1.48 -1.68
C ASP A 159 12.19 0.78 -1.73
N THR A 160 11.12 1.56 -1.65
CA THR A 160 9.74 1.06 -1.58
C THR A 160 9.33 0.29 -2.85
N LYS A 161 9.77 0.72 -4.04
CA LYS A 161 9.42 0.08 -5.31
C LYS A 161 10.37 -1.08 -5.63
N ALA A 162 11.67 -0.84 -5.54
CA ALA A 162 12.68 -1.84 -5.87
C ALA A 162 12.68 -3.05 -4.92
N ASN A 163 12.19 -2.87 -3.68
CA ASN A 163 12.15 -3.94 -2.68
C ASN A 163 11.01 -4.97 -2.88
N VAL A 164 10.04 -4.72 -3.75
CA VAL A 164 8.84 -5.58 -3.89
C VAL A 164 9.19 -6.96 -4.43
N GLU A 165 9.87 -6.99 -5.56
CA GLU A 165 10.24 -8.24 -6.23
C GLU A 165 11.24 -9.06 -5.40
N PRO A 166 12.35 -8.47 -4.88
CA PRO A 166 13.25 -9.17 -3.97
C PRO A 166 12.57 -9.71 -2.71
N THR A 167 11.61 -8.97 -2.13
CA THR A 167 10.83 -9.46 -0.99
C THR A 167 10.01 -10.70 -1.35
N THR A 168 9.39 -10.71 -2.52
CA THR A 168 8.60 -11.86 -2.99
C THR A 168 9.47 -13.09 -3.19
N ALA A 169 10.66 -12.90 -3.79
CA ALA A 169 11.64 -13.97 -3.97
C ALA A 169 12.15 -14.50 -2.63
N LEU A 170 12.46 -13.63 -1.69
CA LEU A 170 12.88 -14.01 -0.34
C LEU A 170 11.79 -14.81 0.41
N ILE A 171 10.52 -14.39 0.32
CA ILE A 171 9.41 -15.13 0.95
C ILE A 171 9.33 -16.55 0.40
N ALA A 172 9.49 -16.76 -0.91
CA ALA A 172 9.48 -18.08 -1.51
C ALA A 172 10.61 -18.98 -0.97
N GLU A 173 11.80 -18.43 -0.77
CA GLU A 173 12.92 -19.18 -0.17
C GLU A 173 12.71 -19.44 1.34
N LEU A 174 12.12 -18.50 2.07
CA LEU A 174 11.72 -18.69 3.47
C LEU A 174 10.69 -19.80 3.62
N GLU A 175 9.73 -19.92 2.71
CA GLU A 175 8.73 -20.99 2.70
C GLU A 175 9.40 -22.37 2.51
N LYS A 176 10.37 -22.46 1.60
CA LYS A 176 11.15 -23.71 1.39
C LYS A 176 11.96 -24.06 2.65
N ALA A 177 12.64 -23.08 3.25
CA ALA A 177 13.43 -23.29 4.45
C ALA A 177 12.56 -23.69 5.67
N ALA A 178 11.37 -23.09 5.79
CA ALA A 178 10.40 -23.45 6.83
C ALA A 178 9.87 -24.87 6.66
N ALA A 179 9.59 -25.29 5.42
CA ALA A 179 9.20 -26.67 5.09
C ALA A 179 10.32 -27.68 5.42
N ALA A 180 11.58 -27.26 5.29
CA ALA A 180 12.75 -28.06 5.71
C ALA A 180 13.00 -28.04 7.24
N GLY A 181 12.13 -27.39 8.03
CA GLY A 181 12.19 -27.40 9.49
C GLY A 181 12.95 -26.23 10.12
N CYS A 182 13.23 -25.17 9.39
CA CYS A 182 13.87 -23.98 9.96
C CYS A 182 12.88 -23.14 10.79
N GLU A 183 13.00 -23.16 12.11
CA GLU A 183 12.10 -22.41 13.00
C GLU A 183 12.21 -20.88 12.82
N LYS A 184 13.42 -20.34 12.62
CA LYS A 184 13.59 -18.92 12.32
C LYS A 184 12.87 -18.48 11.06
N SER A 185 12.85 -19.32 10.01
CA SER A 185 12.10 -19.03 8.80
C SER A 185 10.59 -18.96 9.06
N LYS A 186 10.05 -19.81 9.92
CA LYS A 186 8.64 -19.74 10.34
C LYS A 186 8.34 -18.45 11.09
N GLU A 187 9.26 -18.00 11.95
CA GLU A 187 9.12 -16.74 12.66
C GLU A 187 9.12 -15.52 11.71
N VAL A 188 10.01 -15.51 10.72
CA VAL A 188 10.02 -14.46 9.69
C VAL A 188 8.75 -14.49 8.87
N LEU A 189 8.26 -15.68 8.49
CA LEU A 189 7.01 -15.83 7.73
C LEU A 189 5.78 -15.35 8.50
N ALA A 190 5.77 -15.49 9.82
CA ALA A 190 4.71 -14.91 10.66
C ALA A 190 4.70 -13.37 10.60
N LYS A 191 5.82 -12.76 10.24
CA LYS A 191 5.99 -11.31 10.07
C LYS A 191 6.17 -10.90 8.60
N LYS A 192 5.84 -11.76 7.63
CA LYS A 192 6.14 -11.54 6.20
C LYS A 192 5.58 -10.25 5.63
N ASP A 193 4.45 -9.79 6.15
CA ASP A 193 3.80 -8.56 5.69
C ASP A 193 4.59 -7.28 6.05
N TYR A 194 5.54 -7.38 6.98
CA TYR A 194 6.44 -6.28 7.34
C TYR A 194 7.74 -6.26 6.53
N LEU A 195 8.10 -7.31 5.79
CA LEU A 195 9.36 -7.37 5.03
C LEU A 195 9.42 -6.29 3.95
N ALA A 196 8.39 -6.17 3.13
CA ALA A 196 8.36 -5.13 2.10
C ALA A 196 8.38 -3.73 2.71
N LYS A 197 9.21 -2.85 2.16
CA LYS A 197 9.28 -1.45 2.60
C LYS A 197 7.93 -0.79 2.36
N LYS A 198 7.37 -0.19 3.40
CA LYS A 198 6.11 0.56 3.34
C LYS A 198 6.35 2.02 3.69
N SER A 199 5.47 2.87 3.21
CA SER A 199 5.42 4.29 3.59
C SER A 199 4.24 4.54 4.52
N VAL A 200 4.42 5.41 5.49
CA VAL A 200 3.36 5.88 6.38
C VAL A 200 3.04 7.31 6.03
N TRP A 201 1.77 7.59 5.83
CA TRP A 201 1.25 8.87 5.41
C TRP A 201 0.26 9.39 6.44
N ILE A 202 0.36 10.66 6.77
CA ILE A 202 -0.59 11.35 7.63
C ILE A 202 -1.55 12.12 6.72
N PHE A 203 -2.83 11.78 6.80
CA PHE A 203 -3.90 12.43 6.06
C PHE A 203 -4.81 13.22 7.01
N GLY A 204 -5.26 14.36 6.56
CA GLY A 204 -6.25 15.15 7.23
C GLY A 204 -6.94 16.07 6.23
N GLY A 205 -8.16 16.49 6.54
CA GLY A 205 -8.88 17.48 5.75
C GLY A 205 -8.32 18.89 5.94
N ASP A 206 -8.90 19.82 5.20
CA ASP A 206 -8.57 21.24 5.28
C ASP A 206 -8.75 21.83 6.69
N GLY A 207 -9.78 21.39 7.42
CA GLY A 207 -10.00 21.81 8.80
C GLY A 207 -8.88 21.34 9.75
N TRP A 208 -8.41 20.12 9.61
CA TRP A 208 -7.29 19.61 10.39
C TRP A 208 -5.98 20.32 10.04
N ALA A 209 -5.76 20.59 8.76
CA ALA A 209 -4.55 21.27 8.27
C ALA A 209 -4.55 22.78 8.50
N TYR A 210 -5.61 23.37 9.07
CA TYR A 210 -5.80 24.82 9.20
C TYR A 210 -5.79 25.54 7.84
N ASP A 211 -6.30 24.89 6.80
CA ASP A 211 -6.23 25.37 5.41
C ASP A 211 -7.59 25.80 4.84
N ILE A 212 -8.63 25.87 5.67
CA ILE A 212 -9.97 26.29 5.24
C ILE A 212 -9.91 27.70 4.61
N GLY A 213 -10.24 27.77 3.33
CA GLY A 213 -10.26 29.02 2.56
C GLY A 213 -8.90 29.57 2.17
N PHE A 214 -7.80 28.92 2.58
CA PHE A 214 -6.45 29.31 2.17
C PHE A 214 -6.04 28.63 0.84
N GLY A 215 -6.28 27.32 0.73
CA GLY A 215 -5.99 26.54 -0.48
C GLY A 215 -4.51 26.52 -0.82
N GLY A 216 -3.65 26.33 0.17
CA GLY A 216 -2.20 26.36 0.05
C GLY A 216 -1.58 25.12 -0.58
N LEU A 217 -2.38 24.09 -0.77
CA LEU A 217 -2.00 22.81 -1.39
C LEU A 217 -2.57 22.68 -2.79
#